data_9c0a06840c868940a840280a19f79051
#
_entry.id   9c0a06840c868940a840280a19f79051
#
_cell.length_a   1.000
_cell.length_b   1.000
_cell.length_c   1.000
_cell.angle_alpha   90.00
_cell.angle_beta   90.00
_cell.angle_gamma   90.00
#
_symmetry.space_group_name_H-M   'P 1'
#
loop_
_entity.id
_entity.type
_entity.pdbx_description
1 polymer ?
#
loop_
_entity_poly.entity_id
_entity_poly.type
_entity_poly.pdbx_seq_one_letter_code
_entity_poly.pdbx_strand_id
1 'polypeptide(L)'
;MTGNGRDGAGGEAGGGRDGGLRLRMRGEERRISSQHEQLDRLCRDVYTKLDKDGPALAINDYLLFVTALDAHMTVEEDIYFPALHGLRSDTAAELERLVDEHAALRREADEVRMLLKAGDRDGARLGLDGLARHISRHEEAEEDLLARITEGPVERSGHSALER
;
A
#
# COMPACT_ATOMS: atom_id res chain seq x y z
N MET A 1 62.15 -9.76 24.65
CA MET A 1 61.37 -8.53 24.79
C MET A 1 60.53 -8.40 23.51
N THR A 2 59.50 -9.10 23.38
CA THR A 2 58.11 -8.89 23.74
C THR A 2 57.55 -7.62 23.15
N GLY A 3 56.95 -7.72 21.99
CA GLY A 3 56.08 -6.73 21.36
C GLY A 3 54.86 -7.44 20.81
N ASN A 4 53.77 -7.38 21.56
CA ASN A 4 52.50 -7.99 21.27
C ASN A 4 51.66 -7.02 20.46
N GLY A 5 51.51 -7.25 19.17
CA GLY A 5 50.57 -6.54 18.29
C GLY A 5 49.21 -7.27 18.31
N ARG A 6 48.23 -6.69 18.96
CA ARG A 6 46.83 -7.11 18.84
C ARG A 6 46.21 -6.34 17.68
N ASP A 7 45.99 -7.03 16.60
CA ASP A 7 45.12 -6.54 15.51
C ASP A 7 43.65 -6.69 15.96
N GLY A 8 43.02 -5.53 16.11
CA GLY A 8 41.61 -5.40 16.44
C GLY A 8 40.76 -5.74 15.22
N ALA A 9 40.06 -6.85 15.28
CA ALA A 9 38.93 -7.13 14.39
C ALA A 9 37.76 -6.22 14.79
N GLY A 10 37.52 -5.21 14.00
CA GLY A 10 36.38 -4.31 14.11
C GLY A 10 35.75 -4.14 12.77
N GLY A 11 34.59 -4.72 12.57
CA GLY A 11 33.77 -4.30 11.45
C GLY A 11 33.09 -5.40 10.67
N GLU A 12 32.00 -5.96 11.16
CA GLU A 12 30.92 -6.53 10.32
C GLU A 12 29.63 -6.67 11.12
N ALA A 13 29.05 -5.53 11.52
CA ALA A 13 27.75 -5.54 12.20
C ALA A 13 26.64 -4.80 11.39
N GLY A 14 26.93 -4.27 10.20
CA GLY A 14 25.97 -3.49 9.40
C GLY A 14 25.10 -4.32 8.45
N GLY A 15 25.60 -5.41 7.92
CA GLY A 15 24.91 -6.19 6.87
C GLY A 15 23.70 -7.00 7.34
N GLY A 16 23.65 -7.38 8.60
CA GLY A 16 22.58 -8.25 9.13
C GLY A 16 21.25 -7.54 9.36
N ARG A 17 21.25 -6.26 9.68
CA ARG A 17 20.03 -5.49 9.94
C ARG A 17 19.30 -5.14 8.65
N ASP A 18 20.01 -4.75 7.62
CA ASP A 18 19.44 -4.42 6.30
C ASP A 18 18.85 -5.65 5.62
N GLY A 19 19.51 -6.81 5.73
CA GLY A 19 19.01 -8.08 5.19
C GLY A 19 17.70 -8.54 5.85
N GLY A 20 17.59 -8.40 7.16
CA GLY A 20 16.37 -8.72 7.90
C GLY A 20 15.20 -7.80 7.59
N LEU A 21 15.48 -6.52 7.34
CA LEU A 21 14.45 -5.54 6.98
C LEU A 21 13.93 -5.78 5.56
N ARG A 22 14.83 -6.00 4.59
CA ARG A 22 14.45 -6.36 3.21
C ARG A 22 13.64 -7.66 3.12
N LEU A 23 13.96 -8.65 3.96
CA LEU A 23 13.19 -9.90 4.01
C LEU A 23 11.77 -9.67 4.54
N ARG A 24 11.61 -8.83 5.56
CA ARG A 24 10.30 -8.41 6.07
C ARG A 24 9.51 -7.66 4.99
N MET A 25 10.12 -6.70 4.31
CA MET A 25 9.47 -5.94 3.25
C MET A 25 8.95 -6.84 2.12
N ARG A 26 9.72 -7.84 1.66
CA ARG A 26 9.23 -8.84 0.68
C ARG A 26 8.07 -9.69 1.21
N GLY A 27 8.01 -9.93 2.51
CA GLY A 27 6.88 -10.59 3.15
C GLY A 27 5.62 -9.74 3.09
N GLU A 28 5.76 -8.47 3.34
CA GLU A 28 4.67 -7.50 3.31
C GLU A 28 4.19 -7.22 1.87
N GLU A 29 5.11 -7.08 0.91
CA GLU A 29 4.80 -6.96 -0.52
C GLU A 29 3.87 -8.10 -1.00
N ARG A 30 4.15 -9.35 -0.61
CA ARG A 30 3.26 -10.49 -0.90
C ARG A 30 1.89 -10.38 -0.23
N ARG A 31 1.81 -9.80 0.97
CA ARG A 31 0.54 -9.57 1.68
C ARG A 31 -0.29 -8.52 0.97
N ILE A 32 0.33 -7.41 0.55
CA ILE A 32 -0.33 -6.35 -0.23
C ILE A 32 -0.90 -6.96 -1.51
N SER A 33 -0.09 -7.64 -2.32
CA SER A 33 -0.56 -8.29 -3.56
C SER A 33 -1.72 -9.27 -3.32
N SER A 34 -1.69 -10.02 -2.21
CA SER A 34 -2.80 -10.92 -1.84
C SER A 34 -4.07 -10.14 -1.45
N GLN A 35 -3.93 -8.96 -0.85
CA GLN A 35 -5.06 -8.08 -0.51
C GLN A 35 -5.67 -7.46 -1.77
N HIS A 36 -4.86 -6.99 -2.73
CA HIS A 36 -5.31 -6.51 -4.04
C HIS A 36 -6.15 -7.59 -4.77
N GLU A 37 -5.64 -8.84 -4.84
CA GLU A 37 -6.41 -9.95 -5.41
C GLU A 37 -7.75 -10.21 -4.69
N GLN A 38 -7.78 -10.01 -3.38
CA GLN A 38 -9.03 -10.14 -2.61
C GLN A 38 -10.01 -9.01 -2.94
N LEU A 39 -9.53 -7.76 -3.02
CA LEU A 39 -10.33 -6.59 -3.40
C LEU A 39 -10.93 -6.77 -4.80
N ASP A 40 -10.14 -7.24 -5.75
CA ASP A 40 -10.58 -7.57 -7.10
C ASP A 40 -11.72 -8.60 -7.12
N ARG A 41 -11.62 -9.65 -6.30
CA ARG A 41 -12.68 -10.66 -6.19
C ARG A 41 -13.96 -10.06 -5.64
N LEU A 42 -13.88 -9.32 -4.53
CA LEU A 42 -15.02 -8.67 -3.91
C LEU A 42 -15.68 -7.67 -4.86
N CYS A 43 -14.89 -6.88 -5.60
CA CYS A 43 -15.40 -5.95 -6.60
C CYS A 43 -16.17 -6.69 -7.71
N ARG A 44 -15.64 -7.79 -8.24
CA ARG A 44 -16.35 -8.63 -9.24
C ARG A 44 -17.66 -9.21 -8.73
N ASP A 45 -17.71 -9.59 -7.45
CA ASP A 45 -18.94 -10.08 -6.82
C ASP A 45 -20.00 -8.98 -6.77
N VAL A 46 -19.62 -7.73 -6.46
CA VAL A 46 -20.51 -6.56 -6.52
C VAL A 46 -21.07 -6.37 -7.92
N TYR A 47 -20.22 -6.39 -8.97
CA TYR A 47 -20.67 -6.28 -10.35
C TYR A 47 -21.67 -7.36 -10.72
N THR A 48 -21.34 -8.60 -10.39
CA THR A 48 -22.20 -9.74 -10.68
C THR A 48 -23.57 -9.60 -10.00
N LYS A 49 -23.58 -9.14 -8.75
CA LYS A 49 -24.80 -8.95 -7.98
C LYS A 49 -25.63 -7.78 -8.51
N LEU A 50 -24.98 -6.67 -8.81
CA LEU A 50 -25.61 -5.49 -9.38
C LEU A 50 -26.27 -5.80 -10.74
N ASP A 51 -25.58 -6.55 -11.60
CA ASP A 51 -26.06 -6.90 -12.94
C ASP A 51 -27.19 -7.93 -12.92
N LYS A 52 -27.20 -8.85 -11.97
CA LYS A 52 -28.24 -9.89 -11.87
C LYS A 52 -29.45 -9.44 -11.06
N ASP A 53 -29.19 -8.91 -9.87
CA ASP A 53 -30.20 -8.78 -8.82
C ASP A 53 -30.52 -7.29 -8.52
N GLY A 54 -29.76 -6.37 -9.05
CA GLY A 54 -29.94 -4.92 -8.91
C GLY A 54 -29.38 -4.33 -7.63
N PRO A 55 -29.52 -2.99 -7.46
CA PRO A 55 -28.84 -2.23 -6.40
C PRO A 55 -29.19 -2.67 -4.98
N ALA A 56 -30.46 -2.98 -4.72
CA ALA A 56 -30.96 -3.34 -3.40
C ALA A 56 -30.32 -4.63 -2.84
N LEU A 57 -29.92 -5.57 -3.71
CA LEU A 57 -29.27 -6.81 -3.30
C LEU A 57 -27.74 -6.72 -3.40
N ALA A 58 -27.22 -5.84 -4.26
CA ALA A 58 -25.78 -5.60 -4.38
C ALA A 58 -25.18 -4.83 -3.21
N ILE A 59 -25.99 -4.09 -2.43
CA ILE A 59 -25.50 -3.22 -1.36
C ILE A 59 -24.70 -3.98 -0.29
N ASN A 60 -25.06 -5.21 0.05
CA ASN A 60 -24.36 -5.99 1.06
C ASN A 60 -22.98 -6.43 0.58
N ASP A 61 -22.87 -6.90 -0.66
CA ASP A 61 -21.58 -7.27 -1.25
C ASP A 61 -20.69 -6.04 -1.42
N TYR A 62 -21.30 -4.89 -1.77
CA TYR A 62 -20.60 -3.62 -1.81
C TYR A 62 -20.05 -3.18 -0.45
N LEU A 63 -20.83 -3.34 0.63
CA LEU A 63 -20.36 -3.01 1.98
C LEU A 63 -19.20 -3.91 2.42
N LEU A 64 -19.20 -5.18 2.03
CA LEU A 64 -18.05 -6.07 2.27
C LEU A 64 -16.81 -5.59 1.51
N PHE A 65 -16.97 -5.23 0.25
CA PHE A 65 -15.89 -4.69 -0.58
C PHE A 65 -15.28 -3.42 0.01
N VAL A 66 -16.09 -2.40 0.34
CA VAL A 66 -15.56 -1.13 0.90
C VAL A 66 -14.99 -1.29 2.29
N THR A 67 -15.50 -2.24 3.10
CA THR A 67 -14.89 -2.54 4.39
C THR A 67 -13.50 -3.15 4.23
N ALA A 68 -13.33 -4.05 3.26
CA ALA A 68 -12.03 -4.62 2.95
C ALA A 68 -11.06 -3.57 2.38
N LEU A 69 -11.54 -2.69 1.50
CA LEU A 69 -10.76 -1.59 0.94
C LEU A 69 -10.29 -0.62 2.02
N ASP A 70 -11.17 -0.21 2.94
CA ASP A 70 -10.81 0.70 4.03
C ASP A 70 -9.81 0.06 5.01
N ALA A 71 -9.99 -1.22 5.34
CA ALA A 71 -9.05 -1.95 6.16
C ALA A 71 -7.66 -2.06 5.51
N HIS A 72 -7.61 -2.29 4.19
CA HIS A 72 -6.38 -2.33 3.41
C HIS A 72 -5.65 -0.97 3.47
N MET A 73 -6.31 0.12 3.09
CA MET A 73 -5.76 1.48 3.15
C MET A 73 -5.30 1.88 4.56
N THR A 74 -6.04 1.48 5.60
CA THR A 74 -5.67 1.75 7.00
C THR A 74 -4.37 1.03 7.38
N VAL A 75 -4.18 -0.22 6.96
CA VAL A 75 -2.94 -0.95 7.21
C VAL A 75 -1.75 -0.29 6.51
N GLU A 76 -1.94 0.24 5.32
CA GLU A 76 -0.91 0.98 4.60
C GLU A 76 -0.54 2.28 5.30
N GLU A 77 -1.52 3.09 5.66
CA GLU A 77 -1.32 4.36 6.36
C GLU A 77 -0.65 4.19 7.74
N ASP A 78 -1.05 3.17 8.50
CA ASP A 78 -0.60 2.99 9.88
C ASP A 78 0.70 2.19 10.00
N ILE A 79 0.99 1.30 9.04
CA ILE A 79 2.08 0.33 9.16
C ILE A 79 3.08 0.45 7.99
N TYR A 80 2.59 0.37 6.75
CA TYR A 80 3.49 0.27 5.58
C TYR A 80 4.17 1.57 5.23
N PHE A 81 3.42 2.63 5.05
CA PHE A 81 3.96 3.91 4.64
C PHE A 81 4.95 4.48 5.65
N PRO A 82 4.70 4.40 6.97
CA PRO A 82 5.71 4.76 7.98
C PRO A 82 6.98 3.91 7.89
N ALA A 83 6.84 2.60 7.64
CA ALA A 83 7.99 1.70 7.50
C ALA A 83 8.80 2.00 6.23
N LEU A 84 8.14 2.29 5.10
CA LEU A 84 8.77 2.69 3.84
C LEU A 84 9.50 4.02 3.97
N HIS A 85 8.87 5.01 4.62
CA HIS A 85 9.51 6.31 4.90
C HIS A 85 10.77 6.16 5.78
N GLY A 86 10.73 5.25 6.76
CA GLY A 86 11.88 4.93 7.59
C GLY A 86 13.07 4.31 6.82
N LEU A 87 12.78 3.63 5.71
CA LEU A 87 13.80 3.06 4.82
C LEU A 87 14.36 4.07 3.82
N ARG A 88 13.50 4.91 3.30
CA ARG A 88 13.77 5.89 2.25
C ARG A 88 13.04 7.20 2.55
N SER A 89 13.71 8.12 3.20
CA SER A 89 13.14 9.42 3.54
C SER A 89 12.83 10.32 2.33
N ASP A 90 13.42 10.02 1.18
CA ASP A 90 13.17 10.70 -0.09
C ASP A 90 11.82 10.36 -0.73
N THR A 91 11.09 9.37 -0.18
CA THR A 91 9.76 8.94 -0.67
C THR A 91 8.59 9.69 -0.01
N ALA A 92 8.84 10.63 0.90
CA ALA A 92 7.78 11.30 1.68
C ALA A 92 6.66 11.89 0.81
N ALA A 93 7.01 12.64 -0.23
CA ALA A 93 6.02 13.27 -1.11
C ALA A 93 5.17 12.26 -1.90
N GLU A 94 5.74 11.12 -2.27
CA GLU A 94 5.00 10.05 -2.96
C GLU A 94 4.05 9.33 -2.01
N LEU A 95 4.48 9.07 -0.77
CA LEU A 95 3.63 8.48 0.27
C LEU A 95 2.48 9.41 0.67
N GLU A 96 2.75 10.72 0.83
CA GLU A 96 1.69 11.72 1.08
C GLU A 96 0.63 11.72 -0.05
N ARG A 97 1.07 11.62 -1.31
CA ARG A 97 0.15 11.53 -2.45
C ARG A 97 -0.72 10.27 -2.39
N LEU A 98 -0.14 9.11 -2.04
CA LEU A 98 -0.92 7.87 -1.88
C LEU A 98 -1.97 7.99 -0.76
N VAL A 99 -1.63 8.63 0.36
CA VAL A 99 -2.60 8.93 1.43
C VAL A 99 -3.71 9.87 0.96
N ASP A 100 -3.40 10.89 0.16
CA ASP A 100 -4.40 11.77 -0.44
C ASP A 100 -5.32 11.03 -1.40
N GLU A 101 -4.79 10.07 -2.17
CA GLU A 101 -5.55 9.18 -3.04
C GLU A 101 -6.50 8.28 -2.22
N HIS A 102 -6.10 7.74 -1.06
CA HIS A 102 -6.97 7.01 -0.15
C HIS A 102 -8.18 7.86 0.28
N ALA A 103 -7.97 9.13 0.62
CA ALA A 103 -9.06 10.02 0.97
C ALA A 103 -10.02 10.24 -0.21
N ALA A 104 -9.52 10.26 -1.45
CA ALA A 104 -10.34 10.34 -2.66
C ALA A 104 -11.12 9.03 -2.88
N LEU A 105 -10.48 7.87 -2.77
CA LEU A 105 -11.11 6.55 -2.89
C LEU A 105 -12.26 6.36 -1.88
N ARG A 106 -12.07 6.80 -0.63
CA ARG A 106 -13.12 6.77 0.40
C ARG A 106 -14.33 7.62 0.00
N ARG A 107 -14.12 8.81 -0.56
CA ARG A 107 -15.21 9.68 -1.04
C ARG A 107 -15.96 9.05 -2.22
N GLU A 108 -15.23 8.53 -3.21
CA GLU A 108 -15.84 7.84 -4.37
C GLU A 108 -16.64 6.61 -3.93
N ALA A 109 -16.11 5.84 -2.99
CA ALA A 109 -16.82 4.71 -2.41
C ALA A 109 -18.13 5.14 -1.70
N ASP A 110 -18.12 6.25 -0.98
CA ASP A 110 -19.34 6.80 -0.37
C ASP A 110 -20.38 7.23 -1.42
N GLU A 111 -19.95 7.83 -2.53
CA GLU A 111 -20.83 8.21 -3.64
C GLU A 111 -21.52 6.99 -4.27
N VAL A 112 -20.77 5.93 -4.57
CA VAL A 112 -21.34 4.66 -5.09
C VAL A 112 -22.34 4.07 -4.10
N ARG A 113 -22.03 4.10 -2.80
CA ARG A 113 -22.94 3.64 -1.74
C ARG A 113 -24.27 4.41 -1.76
N MET A 114 -24.22 5.72 -1.97
CA MET A 114 -25.45 6.54 -2.04
C MET A 114 -26.28 6.22 -3.27
N LEU A 115 -25.64 5.99 -4.43
CA LEU A 115 -26.33 5.58 -5.66
C LEU A 115 -27.01 4.22 -5.51
N LEU A 116 -26.32 3.23 -4.90
CA LEU A 116 -26.91 1.91 -4.60
C LEU A 116 -28.13 2.03 -3.67
N LYS A 117 -28.06 2.86 -2.61
CA LYS A 117 -29.17 3.12 -1.69
C LYS A 117 -30.34 3.82 -2.37
N ALA A 118 -30.07 4.69 -3.33
CA ALA A 118 -31.09 5.37 -4.12
C ALA A 118 -31.77 4.45 -5.16
N GLY A 119 -31.23 3.26 -5.38
CA GLY A 119 -31.71 2.34 -6.42
C GLY A 119 -31.29 2.74 -7.83
N ASP A 120 -30.35 3.68 -7.95
CA ASP A 120 -29.80 4.13 -9.23
C ASP A 120 -28.76 3.12 -9.73
N ARG A 121 -29.23 2.16 -10.53
CA ARG A 121 -28.39 1.07 -11.06
C ARG A 121 -27.32 1.57 -12.02
N ASP A 122 -27.69 2.46 -12.93
CA ASP A 122 -26.78 2.93 -13.98
C ASP A 122 -25.73 3.87 -13.38
N GLY A 123 -26.15 4.76 -12.49
CA GLY A 123 -25.26 5.62 -11.72
C GLY A 123 -24.29 4.81 -10.85
N ALA A 124 -24.80 3.82 -10.11
CA ALA A 124 -23.98 2.94 -9.29
C ALA A 124 -22.96 2.13 -10.12
N ARG A 125 -23.36 1.65 -11.31
CA ARG A 125 -22.47 0.96 -12.23
C ARG A 125 -21.35 1.86 -12.72
N LEU A 126 -21.68 3.08 -13.16
CA LEU A 126 -20.72 4.06 -13.63
C LEU A 126 -19.75 4.48 -12.51
N GLY A 127 -20.27 4.72 -11.31
CA GLY A 127 -19.46 5.08 -10.15
C GLY A 127 -18.52 3.93 -9.75
N LEU A 128 -19.00 2.68 -9.76
CA LEU A 128 -18.17 1.51 -9.48
C LEU A 128 -17.06 1.33 -10.52
N ASP A 129 -17.35 1.58 -11.82
CA ASP A 129 -16.34 1.57 -12.88
C ASP A 129 -15.26 2.65 -12.66
N GLY A 130 -15.65 3.83 -12.17
CA GLY A 130 -14.73 4.91 -11.80
C GLY A 130 -13.82 4.50 -10.65
N LEU A 131 -14.43 4.03 -9.56
CA LEU A 131 -13.74 3.58 -8.35
C LEU A 131 -12.76 2.44 -8.65
N ALA A 132 -13.17 1.42 -9.40
CA ALA A 132 -12.31 0.31 -9.77
C ALA A 132 -11.07 0.75 -10.58
N ARG A 133 -11.25 1.66 -11.56
CA ARG A 133 -10.11 2.22 -12.31
C ARG A 133 -9.19 3.07 -11.44
N HIS A 134 -9.73 3.76 -10.44
CA HIS A 134 -8.91 4.55 -9.52
C HIS A 134 -8.10 3.63 -8.61
N ILE A 135 -8.70 2.60 -8.04
CA ILE A 135 -8.02 1.57 -7.24
C ILE A 135 -6.86 0.96 -8.05
N SER A 136 -7.11 0.46 -9.26
CA SER A 136 -6.05 -0.15 -10.09
C SER A 136 -4.87 0.79 -10.34
N ARG A 137 -5.10 2.08 -10.60
CA ARG A 137 -4.01 3.05 -10.79
C ARG A 137 -3.26 3.35 -9.50
N HIS A 138 -3.95 3.35 -8.37
CA HIS A 138 -3.37 3.52 -7.06
C HIS A 138 -2.45 2.33 -6.72
N GLU A 139 -2.95 1.10 -6.87
CA GLU A 139 -2.20 -0.14 -6.67
C GLU A 139 -0.94 -0.22 -7.55
N GLU A 140 -1.05 0.14 -8.84
CA GLU A 140 0.10 0.23 -9.76
C GLU A 140 1.17 1.23 -9.25
N ALA A 141 0.74 2.41 -8.78
CA ALA A 141 1.66 3.44 -8.28
C ALA A 141 2.35 2.99 -6.98
N GLU A 142 1.64 2.27 -6.11
CA GLU A 142 2.18 1.70 -4.88
C GLU A 142 3.19 0.58 -5.18
N GLU A 143 2.85 -0.36 -6.06
CA GLU A 143 3.74 -1.45 -6.46
C GLU A 143 5.03 -0.92 -7.10
N ASP A 144 4.94 0.10 -7.96
CA ASP A 144 6.10 0.78 -8.55
C ASP A 144 6.99 1.44 -7.48
N LEU A 145 6.39 2.07 -6.47
CA LEU A 145 7.13 2.66 -5.36
C LEU A 145 7.83 1.57 -4.53
N LEU A 146 7.13 0.50 -4.19
CA LEU A 146 7.68 -0.65 -3.45
C LEU A 146 8.85 -1.29 -4.19
N ALA A 147 8.71 -1.55 -5.49
CA ALA A 147 9.78 -2.12 -6.31
C ALA A 147 11.04 -1.24 -6.29
N ARG A 148 10.90 0.08 -6.43
CA ARG A 148 12.04 1.02 -6.38
C ARG A 148 12.73 1.03 -5.02
N ILE A 149 11.98 0.89 -3.92
CA ILE A 149 12.54 0.87 -2.56
C ILE A 149 13.25 -0.46 -2.29
N THR A 150 12.67 -1.58 -2.71
CA THR A 150 13.22 -2.92 -2.43
C THR A 150 14.40 -3.29 -3.32
N GLU A 151 14.44 -2.79 -4.55
CA GLU A 151 15.49 -3.08 -5.55
C GLU A 151 16.62 -2.05 -5.56
N GLY A 152 16.37 -0.82 -5.09
CA GLY A 152 17.34 0.26 -5.09
C GLY A 152 18.49 0.08 -4.08
N PRO A 153 19.66 0.71 -4.31
CA PRO A 153 20.71 0.79 -3.32
C PRO A 153 20.20 1.58 -2.10
N VAL A 154 20.41 1.05 -0.89
CA VAL A 154 20.11 1.78 0.37
C VAL A 154 21.03 2.98 0.44
N GLU A 155 20.49 4.19 0.26
CA GLU A 155 21.23 5.40 0.54
C GLU A 155 21.49 5.51 2.04
N ARG A 156 22.72 5.26 2.42
CA ARG A 156 23.17 5.55 3.80
C ARG A 156 23.16 7.07 3.94
N SER A 157 22.26 7.59 4.77
CA SER A 157 22.35 8.98 5.25
C SER A 157 23.74 9.16 5.84
N GLY A 158 24.63 9.78 5.06
CA GLY A 158 25.98 10.08 5.47
C GLY A 158 25.94 11.05 6.64
N HIS A 159 26.26 10.57 7.83
CA HIS A 159 26.78 11.44 8.87
C HIS A 159 28.10 11.98 8.34
N SER A 160 28.03 13.09 7.63
CA SER A 160 29.23 13.87 7.30
C SER A 160 29.80 14.38 8.60
N ALA A 161 30.94 13.82 8.96
CA ALA A 161 31.75 14.26 10.05
C ALA A 161 32.03 15.77 9.92
N LEU A 162 31.66 16.51 10.94
CA LEU A 162 32.27 17.80 11.23
C LEU A 162 33.66 17.52 11.80
N GLU A 163 34.65 17.44 10.93
CA GLU A 163 36.02 17.75 11.24
C GLU A 163 36.24 19.22 10.91
N ARG A 164 36.35 20.06 11.92
CA ARG A 164 37.43 21.07 12.16
C ARG A 164 37.25 21.70 13.52
#